data_264d1b83a6d64acce1853080d5da8610
#
_entry.id   264d1b83a6d64acce1853080d5da8610
#
_cell.length_a   1.000
_cell.length_b   1.000
_cell.length_c   1.000
_cell.angle_alpha   90.00
_cell.angle_beta   90.00
_cell.angle_gamma   90.00
#
_symmetry.space_group_name_H-M   'P 1'
#
loop_
_entity.id
_entity.type
_entity.pdbx_description
1 polymer ?
#
loop_
_entity_poly.entity_id
_entity_poly.type
_entity_poly.pdbx_seq_one_letter_code
_entity_poly.pdbx_strand_id
1 'polypeptide(L)'
;MLDFQFATGKMPGTTAGAATAGATAKPKATSLAYAKDDPPDVEQLGRSLWTLLHLIAANYPEEPTTKQQRDLLLFLGLFSGLYPCWWCGEDFEKYMDAKPPQVKTQDEFGRWLCEAHNEVNTKLGKPKFDCDLWKKRWKDGWDE
;
A
#
# COMPACT_ATOMS: atom_id res chain seq x y z
N MET A 1 8.96 12.94 5.85
CA MET A 1 7.76 12.31 5.28
C MET A 1 8.21 11.07 4.55
N LEU A 2 7.92 9.90 5.08
CA LEU A 2 8.29 8.65 4.43
C LEU A 2 7.25 8.34 3.35
N ASP A 3 7.63 8.56 2.09
CA ASP A 3 6.83 8.14 0.95
C ASP A 3 6.93 6.62 0.80
N PHE A 4 5.90 5.96 1.24
CA PHE A 4 5.73 4.54 1.01
C PHE A 4 5.31 4.32 -0.46
N GLN A 5 6.15 3.69 -1.26
CA GLN A 5 5.88 3.44 -2.68
C GLN A 5 6.14 1.98 -3.04
N PHE A 6 5.36 1.47 -3.98
CA PHE A 6 5.61 0.16 -4.60
C PHE A 6 6.81 0.20 -5.57
N ALA A 7 7.30 -0.99 -5.94
CA ALA A 7 8.32 -1.12 -6.95
C ALA A 7 7.90 -0.46 -8.27
N THR A 8 8.83 0.21 -8.91
CA THR A 8 8.64 0.77 -10.24
C THR A 8 8.55 -0.35 -11.27
N GLY A 9 7.37 -0.60 -11.77
CA GLY A 9 7.12 -1.55 -12.85
C GLY A 9 5.89 -1.12 -13.65
N LYS A 10 5.84 -1.46 -14.91
CA LYS A 10 4.67 -1.22 -15.75
C LYS A 10 3.60 -2.26 -15.50
N MET A 11 2.35 -1.83 -15.38
CA MET A 11 1.23 -2.74 -15.38
C MET A 11 1.14 -3.49 -16.71
N PRO A 12 0.77 -4.78 -16.69
CA PRO A 12 0.49 -5.51 -17.93
C PRO A 12 -0.65 -4.81 -18.67
N GLY A 13 -0.41 -4.47 -19.93
CA GLY A 13 -1.42 -3.85 -20.81
C GLY A 13 -1.21 -2.36 -21.12
N THR A 14 -0.28 -1.67 -20.48
CA THR A 14 0.10 -0.32 -20.89
C THR A 14 1.16 -0.38 -21.98
N THR A 15 0.77 -0.21 -23.24
CA THR A 15 1.70 -0.01 -24.35
C THR A 15 2.35 1.36 -24.20
N ALA A 16 3.67 1.39 -23.96
CA ALA A 16 4.42 2.63 -24.02
C ALA A 16 4.52 3.10 -25.46
N GLY A 17 3.85 4.17 -25.77
CA GLY A 17 4.19 4.93 -26.97
C GLY A 17 5.62 5.44 -26.85
N ALA A 18 6.46 5.13 -27.84
CA ALA A 18 7.82 5.62 -27.90
C ALA A 18 7.79 7.14 -28.08
N ALA A 19 8.11 7.88 -27.02
CA ALA A 19 8.41 9.29 -27.12
C ALA A 19 9.93 9.44 -27.14
N THR A 20 10.41 10.03 -28.21
CA THR A 20 11.82 10.40 -28.44
C THR A 20 12.33 11.38 -27.36
N ALA A 21 13.56 11.12 -26.96
CA ALA A 21 14.27 11.82 -25.90
C ALA A 21 14.39 13.34 -26.13
N GLY A 22 13.82 14.08 -25.19
CA GLY A 22 14.21 15.44 -24.88
C GLY A 22 14.50 15.51 -23.39
N ALA A 23 15.74 15.79 -23.03
CA ALA A 23 16.15 15.92 -21.65
C ALA A 23 15.50 17.15 -21.03
N THR A 24 14.45 16.96 -20.26
CA THR A 24 13.88 17.98 -19.39
C THR A 24 13.81 17.44 -17.96
N ALA A 25 14.25 18.30 -17.01
CA ALA A 25 14.27 18.01 -15.59
C ALA A 25 12.94 17.40 -15.11
N LYS A 26 13.02 16.28 -14.37
CA LYS A 26 11.85 15.65 -13.72
C LYS A 26 11.12 16.69 -12.88
N PRO A 27 9.84 16.95 -13.12
CA PRO A 27 9.05 17.76 -12.20
C PRO A 27 9.00 17.07 -10.84
N LYS A 28 9.26 17.84 -9.78
CA LYS A 28 9.03 17.40 -8.40
C LYS A 28 7.58 16.92 -8.30
N ALA A 29 7.38 15.66 -7.93
CA ALA A 29 6.06 15.10 -7.69
C ALA A 29 5.43 15.77 -6.45
N THR A 30 4.75 16.87 -6.68
CA THR A 30 3.90 17.54 -5.70
C THR A 30 2.47 17.49 -6.19
N SER A 31 1.85 16.36 -6.18
CA SER A 31 0.42 16.18 -6.02
C SER A 31 -0.02 14.80 -6.45
N LEU A 32 -1.01 14.27 -5.80
CA LEU A 32 -1.87 13.15 -6.20
C LEU A 32 -2.68 13.44 -7.49
N ALA A 33 -2.30 14.44 -8.28
CA ALA A 33 -2.93 14.70 -9.55
C ALA A 33 -2.37 13.71 -10.57
N TYR A 34 -3.21 12.76 -10.98
CA TYR A 34 -2.96 11.94 -12.15
C TYR A 34 -2.74 12.87 -13.36
N ALA A 35 -1.80 12.54 -14.21
CA ALA A 35 -1.71 13.18 -15.50
C ALA A 35 -3.09 13.07 -16.18
N LYS A 36 -3.60 14.17 -16.70
CA LYS A 36 -5.01 14.37 -17.01
C LYS A 36 -5.63 13.31 -17.94
N ASP A 37 -4.83 12.63 -18.73
CA ASP A 37 -5.30 11.73 -19.79
C ASP A 37 -4.61 10.35 -19.80
N ASP A 38 -3.65 10.10 -18.88
CA ASP A 38 -2.96 8.82 -18.79
C ASP A 38 -3.50 7.93 -17.67
N PRO A 39 -3.61 6.60 -17.89
CA PRO A 39 -3.93 5.67 -16.82
C PRO A 39 -2.89 5.74 -15.68
N PRO A 40 -3.30 5.56 -14.42
CA PRO A 40 -2.36 5.48 -13.31
C PRO A 40 -1.31 4.39 -13.52
N ASP A 41 -0.08 4.69 -13.18
CA ASP A 41 1.00 3.70 -13.14
C ASP A 41 0.99 2.89 -11.83
N VAL A 42 1.88 1.91 -11.75
CA VAL A 42 2.04 1.03 -10.58
C VAL A 42 2.39 1.83 -9.31
N GLU A 43 3.13 2.90 -9.43
CA GLU A 43 3.53 3.73 -8.30
C GLU A 43 2.35 4.54 -7.74
N GLN A 44 1.57 5.16 -8.61
CA GLN A 44 0.33 5.87 -8.24
C GLN A 44 -0.70 4.93 -7.63
N LEU A 45 -0.88 3.74 -8.23
CA LEU A 45 -1.73 2.69 -7.69
C LEU A 45 -1.29 2.29 -6.29
N GLY A 46 0.00 2.03 -6.10
CA GLY A 46 0.54 1.61 -4.82
C GLY A 46 0.32 2.64 -3.71
N ARG A 47 0.56 3.92 -3.98
CA ARG A 47 0.29 5.00 -3.03
C ARG A 47 -1.17 5.06 -2.62
N SER A 48 -2.07 5.02 -3.59
CA SER A 48 -3.51 5.06 -3.36
C SER A 48 -3.98 3.89 -2.50
N LEU A 49 -3.43 2.74 -2.77
CA LEU A 49 -3.83 1.50 -2.15
C LEU A 49 -3.29 1.33 -0.74
N TRP A 50 -2.02 1.66 -0.49
CA TRP A 50 -1.51 1.69 0.88
C TRP A 50 -2.26 2.71 1.72
N THR A 51 -2.61 3.86 1.18
CA THR A 51 -3.47 4.83 1.85
C THR A 51 -4.81 4.22 2.24
N LEU A 52 -5.49 3.53 1.30
CA LEU A 52 -6.75 2.85 1.58
C LEU A 52 -6.60 1.78 2.67
N LEU A 53 -5.62 0.91 2.55
CA LEU A 53 -5.41 -0.18 3.51
C LEU A 53 -5.12 0.34 4.92
N HIS A 54 -4.26 1.34 5.05
CA HIS A 54 -3.95 1.94 6.36
C HIS A 54 -5.16 2.68 6.96
N LEU A 55 -5.99 3.32 6.14
CA LEU A 55 -7.23 3.95 6.62
C LEU A 55 -8.28 2.90 7.01
N ILE A 56 -8.35 1.76 6.33
CA ILE A 56 -9.15 0.63 6.78
C ILE A 56 -8.68 0.18 8.17
N ALA A 57 -7.38 0.01 8.38
CA ALA A 57 -6.84 -0.34 9.69
C ALA A 57 -7.14 0.71 10.76
N ALA A 58 -7.00 1.99 10.43
CA ALA A 58 -7.28 3.10 11.34
C ALA A 58 -8.75 3.18 11.77
N ASN A 59 -9.66 2.71 10.93
CA ASN A 59 -11.11 2.69 11.20
C ASN A 59 -11.64 1.31 11.59
N TYR A 60 -10.81 0.29 11.60
CA TYR A 60 -11.17 -1.05 12.07
C TYR A 60 -11.54 -0.99 13.54
N PRO A 61 -12.56 -1.76 14.01
CA PRO A 61 -12.94 -1.75 15.42
C PRO A 61 -11.78 -2.15 16.35
N GLU A 62 -11.70 -1.53 17.52
CA GLU A 62 -10.72 -1.93 18.53
C GLU A 62 -10.99 -3.34 19.03
N GLU A 63 -12.26 -3.69 19.15
CA GLU A 63 -12.77 -5.03 19.50
C GLU A 63 -13.68 -5.55 18.39
N PRO A 64 -13.12 -6.05 17.27
CA PRO A 64 -13.92 -6.51 16.15
C PRO A 64 -14.70 -7.78 16.48
N THR A 65 -15.91 -7.89 15.93
CA THR A 65 -16.70 -9.12 15.98
C THR A 65 -16.03 -10.23 15.15
N THR A 66 -16.41 -11.48 15.40
CA THR A 66 -15.95 -12.62 14.59
C THR A 66 -16.29 -12.43 13.11
N LYS A 67 -17.45 -11.85 12.80
CA LYS A 67 -17.84 -11.53 11.43
C LYS A 67 -16.90 -10.49 10.80
N GLN A 68 -16.62 -9.40 11.51
CA GLN A 68 -15.70 -8.35 11.02
C GLN A 68 -14.30 -8.90 10.78
N GLN A 69 -13.80 -9.77 11.64
CA GLN A 69 -12.51 -10.43 11.46
C GLN A 69 -12.49 -11.29 10.19
N ARG A 70 -13.53 -12.10 9.97
CA ARG A 70 -13.66 -12.92 8.75
C ARG A 70 -13.77 -12.07 7.49
N ASP A 71 -14.56 -10.99 7.54
CA ASP A 71 -14.74 -10.09 6.41
C ASP A 71 -13.41 -9.44 6.02
N LEU A 72 -12.60 -9.02 6.98
CA LEU A 72 -11.28 -8.46 6.72
C LEU A 72 -10.33 -9.47 6.10
N LEU A 73 -10.28 -10.68 6.62
CA LEU A 73 -9.45 -11.77 6.05
C LEU A 73 -9.88 -12.10 4.62
N LEU A 74 -11.18 -12.19 4.37
CA LEU A 74 -11.73 -12.42 3.04
C LEU A 74 -11.37 -11.29 2.08
N PHE A 75 -11.52 -10.04 2.53
CA PHE A 75 -11.14 -8.86 1.75
C PHE A 75 -9.67 -8.90 1.34
N LEU A 76 -8.76 -9.16 2.27
CA LEU A 76 -7.31 -9.20 1.98
C LEU A 76 -6.96 -10.30 0.96
N GLY A 77 -7.60 -11.47 1.07
CA GLY A 77 -7.40 -12.55 0.10
C GLY A 77 -7.91 -12.20 -1.29
N LEU A 78 -9.13 -11.67 -1.39
CA LEU A 78 -9.70 -11.22 -2.67
C LEU A 78 -8.91 -10.06 -3.28
N PHE A 79 -8.51 -9.13 -2.44
CA PHE A 79 -7.70 -7.99 -2.82
C PHE A 79 -6.38 -8.40 -3.48
N SER A 80 -5.64 -9.33 -2.89
CA SER A 80 -4.36 -9.80 -3.44
C SER A 80 -4.54 -10.44 -4.81
N GLY A 81 -5.61 -11.24 -5.00
CA GLY A 81 -5.91 -11.90 -6.27
C GLY A 81 -6.42 -10.96 -7.37
N LEU A 82 -7.02 -9.84 -7.00
CA LEU A 82 -7.59 -8.85 -7.93
C LEU A 82 -6.66 -7.65 -8.18
N TYR A 83 -5.54 -7.59 -7.49
CA TYR A 83 -4.63 -6.45 -7.60
C TYR A 83 -4.09 -6.31 -9.02
N PRO A 84 -4.22 -5.12 -9.67
CA PRO A 84 -3.86 -4.95 -11.09
C PRO A 84 -2.40 -5.24 -11.43
N CYS A 85 -1.49 -5.04 -10.48
CA CYS A 85 -0.09 -5.46 -10.60
C CYS A 85 0.01 -6.90 -10.09
N TRP A 86 -0.01 -7.91 -10.97
CA TRP A 86 -0.08 -9.32 -10.58
C TRP A 86 1.09 -9.78 -9.71
N TRP A 87 2.31 -9.32 -9.98
CA TRP A 87 3.48 -9.68 -9.16
C TRP A 87 3.46 -9.02 -7.78
N CYS A 88 2.90 -7.80 -7.67
CA CYS A 88 2.69 -7.14 -6.38
C CYS A 88 1.65 -7.90 -5.55
N GLY A 89 0.56 -8.34 -6.17
CA GLY A 89 -0.48 -9.15 -5.53
C GLY A 89 0.05 -10.50 -5.08
N GLU A 90 0.84 -11.17 -5.90
CA GLU A 90 1.49 -12.43 -5.59
C GLU A 90 2.49 -12.27 -4.42
N ASP A 91 3.29 -11.23 -4.40
CA ASP A 91 4.20 -10.93 -3.31
C ASP A 91 3.46 -10.67 -1.99
N PHE A 92 2.35 -9.98 -2.05
CA PHE A 92 1.50 -9.74 -0.87
C PHE A 92 0.85 -11.04 -0.38
N GLU A 93 0.38 -11.89 -1.28
CA GLU A 93 -0.15 -13.22 -0.94
C GLU A 93 0.90 -14.09 -0.25
N LYS A 94 2.12 -14.14 -0.79
CA LYS A 94 3.25 -14.86 -0.17
C LYS A 94 3.58 -14.30 1.22
N TYR A 95 3.49 -12.99 1.40
CA TYR A 95 3.66 -12.38 2.72
C TYR A 95 2.58 -12.83 3.70
N MET A 96 1.30 -12.83 3.28
CA MET A 96 0.19 -13.29 4.11
C MET A 96 0.31 -14.78 4.47
N ASP A 97 0.81 -15.62 3.57
CA ASP A 97 1.05 -17.03 3.83
C ASP A 97 2.16 -17.25 4.86
N ALA A 98 3.24 -16.49 4.76
CA ALA A 98 4.37 -16.56 5.68
C ALA A 98 4.08 -15.94 7.05
N LYS A 99 3.32 -14.84 7.05
CA LYS A 99 2.92 -14.07 8.23
C LYS A 99 1.43 -13.75 8.15
N PRO A 100 0.55 -14.65 8.63
CA PRO A 100 -0.89 -14.46 8.55
C PRO A 100 -1.37 -13.14 9.17
N PRO A 101 -2.33 -12.47 8.54
CA PRO A 101 -2.87 -11.21 9.06
C PRO A 101 -3.39 -11.36 10.49
N GLN A 102 -3.02 -10.42 11.35
CA GLN A 102 -3.48 -10.36 12.73
C GLN A 102 -4.69 -9.42 12.80
N VAL A 103 -5.87 -9.98 12.97
CA VAL A 103 -7.15 -9.24 12.83
C VAL A 103 -7.98 -9.17 14.09
N LYS A 104 -7.46 -9.63 15.24
CA LYS A 104 -8.20 -9.72 16.50
C LYS A 104 -8.45 -8.37 17.14
N THR A 105 -7.60 -7.40 16.90
CA THR A 105 -7.74 -6.03 17.38
C THR A 105 -7.33 -5.03 16.31
N GLN A 106 -7.76 -3.78 16.45
CA GLN A 106 -7.30 -2.69 15.57
C GLN A 106 -5.77 -2.54 15.61
N ASP A 107 -5.19 -2.57 16.80
CA ASP A 107 -3.75 -2.39 16.97
C ASP A 107 -2.94 -3.51 16.33
N GLU A 108 -3.36 -4.76 16.52
CA GLU A 108 -2.71 -5.91 15.87
C GLU A 108 -2.75 -5.79 14.36
N PHE A 109 -3.90 -5.43 13.79
CA PHE A 109 -4.01 -5.29 12.34
C PHE A 109 -3.23 -4.10 11.80
N GLY A 110 -3.28 -2.94 12.46
CA GLY A 110 -2.50 -1.77 12.06
C GLY A 110 -0.99 -2.03 12.07
N ARG A 111 -0.49 -2.72 13.08
CA ARG A 111 0.92 -3.13 13.19
C ARG A 111 1.29 -4.15 12.11
N TRP A 112 0.48 -5.18 11.94
CA TRP A 112 0.70 -6.19 10.90
C TRP A 112 0.80 -5.55 9.51
N LEU A 113 -0.12 -4.63 9.21
CA LEU A 113 -0.12 -3.92 7.93
C LEU A 113 1.11 -3.02 7.76
N CYS A 114 1.55 -2.36 8.81
CA CYS A 114 2.79 -1.59 8.82
C CYS A 114 4.01 -2.47 8.54
N GLU A 115 4.08 -3.64 9.13
CA GLU A 115 5.16 -4.60 8.88
C GLU A 115 5.14 -5.13 7.44
N ALA A 116 3.95 -5.42 6.90
CA ALA A 116 3.78 -5.80 5.50
C ALA A 116 4.28 -4.69 4.55
N HIS A 117 3.95 -3.45 4.86
CA HIS A 117 4.42 -2.28 4.12
C HIS A 117 5.95 -2.11 4.22
N ASN A 118 6.53 -2.34 5.38
CA ASN A 118 7.97 -2.32 5.58
C ASN A 118 8.71 -3.41 4.80
N GLU A 119 8.09 -4.56 4.58
CA GLU A 119 8.64 -5.60 3.69
C GLU A 119 8.82 -5.05 2.27
N VAL A 120 7.81 -4.36 1.76
CA VAL A 120 7.89 -3.69 0.46
C VAL A 120 8.93 -2.57 0.47
N ASN A 121 8.99 -1.76 1.52
CA ASN A 121 10.02 -0.72 1.67
C ASN A 121 11.43 -1.31 1.59
N THR A 122 11.66 -2.42 2.25
CA THR A 122 12.97 -3.12 2.22
C THR A 122 13.32 -3.58 0.81
N LYS A 123 12.38 -4.18 0.08
CA LYS A 123 12.58 -4.59 -1.31
C LYS A 123 12.89 -3.42 -2.24
N LEU A 124 12.35 -2.23 -1.94
CA LEU A 124 12.58 -1.01 -2.70
C LEU A 124 13.81 -0.22 -2.25
N GLY A 125 14.53 -0.68 -1.24
CA GLY A 125 15.66 0.04 -0.66
C GLY A 125 15.27 1.30 0.10
N LYS A 126 14.01 1.39 0.57
CA LYS A 126 13.49 2.51 1.35
C LYS A 126 13.64 2.24 2.85
N PRO A 127 13.75 3.30 3.68
CA PRO A 127 13.80 3.13 5.12
C PRO A 127 12.49 2.55 5.64
N LYS A 128 12.60 1.74 6.71
CA LYS A 128 11.43 1.21 7.41
C LYS A 128 10.79 2.31 8.26
N PHE A 129 9.47 2.26 8.35
CA PHE A 129 8.69 3.07 9.27
C PHE A 129 8.62 2.39 10.65
N ASP A 130 8.67 3.18 11.72
CA ASP A 130 8.47 2.68 13.08
C ASP A 130 6.99 2.35 13.31
N CYS A 131 6.68 1.07 13.39
CA CYS A 131 5.31 0.60 13.52
C CYS A 131 4.65 0.93 14.88
N ASP A 132 5.40 1.33 15.89
CA ASP A 132 4.83 1.88 17.13
C ASP A 132 4.11 3.22 16.89
N LEU A 133 4.45 3.90 15.80
CA LEU A 133 3.88 5.18 15.42
C LEU A 133 2.73 5.07 14.41
N TRP A 134 2.26 3.87 14.08
CA TRP A 134 1.25 3.68 13.02
C TRP A 134 -0.05 4.47 13.27
N LYS A 135 -0.50 4.56 14.55
CA LYS A 135 -1.69 5.34 14.90
C LYS A 135 -1.48 6.83 14.71
N LYS A 136 -0.33 7.35 15.09
CA LYS A 136 0.01 8.76 14.83
C LYS A 136 -0.01 9.08 13.35
N ARG A 137 0.52 8.19 12.53
CA ARG A 137 0.58 8.39 11.08
C ARG A 137 -0.80 8.33 10.40
N TRP A 138 -1.67 7.43 10.84
CA TRP A 138 -2.87 7.09 10.08
C TRP A 138 -4.20 7.37 10.79
N LYS A 139 -4.20 7.55 12.08
CA LYS A 139 -5.43 7.73 12.89
C LYS A 139 -5.46 9.04 13.67
N ASP A 140 -4.49 9.26 14.52
CA ASP A 140 -4.53 10.34 15.53
C ASP A 140 -3.89 11.64 15.06
N GLY A 141 -2.95 11.58 14.12
CA GLY A 141 -2.11 12.69 13.72
C GLY A 141 -0.88 12.86 14.62
N TRP A 142 -0.01 13.76 14.20
CA TRP A 142 1.19 14.13 14.95
C TRP A 142 0.86 15.28 15.91
N ASP A 143 1.41 15.24 17.11
CA ASP A 143 1.34 16.37 18.05
C ASP A 143 2.07 17.57 17.43
N GLU A 144 1.43 18.74 17.41
CA GLU A 144 2.06 20.00 16.98
C GLU A 144 3.01 20.55 18.05
#